data_4973e8ccde397890082a19cfc32b6808
#
_entry.id   4973e8ccde397890082a19cfc32b6808
#
_cell.length_a   1.000
_cell.length_b   1.000
_cell.length_c   1.000
_cell.angle_alpha   90.00
_cell.angle_beta   90.00
_cell.angle_gamma   90.00
#
_symmetry.space_group_name_H-M   'P 1'
#
loop_
_entity.id
_entity.type
_entity.pdbx_description
1 polymer ?
#
loop_
_entity_poly.entity_id
_entity_poly.type
_entity_poly.pdbx_seq_one_letter_code
_entity_poly.pdbx_strand_id
1 'polypeptide(L)'
;MSEKKTLTKGQKARKAIIIVLCCLVGLVLVLLLGIRGYFRIPVSEYYKNSEKAFVIPGLSDGMTHQGLAYDSENDTFLITGYRSDGNASQVSVVSKADGKEVKRLNLANEDGSAFTGHVGGITVYGKYVYVADTDGLYAFNRSDIVDAADGGSVKAVGLFKTSASGDTLGVAFTHVEGDMIYVGEFYREENYPTPDSHKYKTAAGDDNTSLILAYKLDAAAPLGISEKIERAYSARGLVQGMCFDADGRIYLSTSYAVAFSHIYIYDATKEEGTVTVLGQTVPRYVLDSSTQKGDIKLAPMSEEIVIVDGKLYTMCESATNKYIFGKFTSAKYCYATDISKYVQDK
;
A
#
# COMPACT_ATOMS: atom_id res chain seq x y z
N MET A 1 34.67 58.62 -24.07
CA MET A 1 35.30 57.64 -23.15
C MET A 1 34.47 57.58 -21.89
N SER A 2 33.80 56.46 -21.61
CA SER A 2 32.97 56.29 -20.39
C SER A 2 33.92 55.96 -19.22
N GLU A 3 33.96 56.84 -18.19
CA GLU A 3 34.71 56.59 -16.96
C GLU A 3 34.13 55.32 -16.24
N LYS A 4 34.96 54.27 -16.13
CA LYS A 4 34.64 53.12 -15.30
C LYS A 4 34.61 53.56 -13.83
N LYS A 5 33.41 53.74 -13.26
CA LYS A 5 33.22 54.00 -11.82
C LYS A 5 33.86 52.86 -10.99
N THR A 6 34.94 53.11 -10.30
CA THR A 6 35.59 52.17 -9.37
C THR A 6 34.74 52.01 -8.11
N LEU A 7 34.34 50.78 -7.82
CA LEU A 7 33.57 50.44 -6.62
C LEU A 7 34.35 50.75 -5.32
N THR A 8 33.71 51.30 -4.32
CA THR A 8 34.29 51.48 -2.99
C THR A 8 34.56 50.13 -2.33
N LYS A 9 35.41 50.07 -1.28
CA LYS A 9 35.68 48.82 -0.53
C LYS A 9 34.40 48.16 -0.03
N GLY A 10 33.45 48.96 0.51
CA GLY A 10 32.14 48.43 0.96
C GLY A 10 31.28 47.88 -0.16
N GLN A 11 31.28 48.53 -1.35
CA GLN A 11 30.55 48.01 -2.52
C GLN A 11 31.17 46.70 -3.06
N LYS A 12 32.51 46.57 -3.03
CA LYS A 12 33.19 45.31 -3.41
C LYS A 12 32.86 44.20 -2.44
N ALA A 13 32.88 44.46 -1.11
CA ALA A 13 32.51 43.46 -0.11
C ALA A 13 31.04 43.02 -0.24
N ARG A 14 30.11 43.95 -0.42
CA ARG A 14 28.69 43.64 -0.67
C ARG A 14 28.50 42.77 -1.95
N LYS A 15 29.20 43.11 -3.02
CA LYS A 15 29.14 42.33 -4.25
C LYS A 15 29.69 40.93 -4.06
N ALA A 16 30.79 40.74 -3.34
CA ALA A 16 31.35 39.43 -3.02
C ALA A 16 30.37 38.57 -2.19
N ILE A 17 29.74 39.14 -1.17
CA ILE A 17 28.72 38.48 -0.37
C ILE A 17 27.54 38.01 -1.25
N ILE A 18 27.02 38.88 -2.11
CA ILE A 18 25.93 38.51 -3.04
C ILE A 18 26.34 37.35 -3.93
N ILE A 19 27.55 37.38 -4.50
CA ILE A 19 28.03 36.29 -5.36
C ILE A 19 28.10 34.98 -4.59
N VAL A 20 28.65 34.99 -3.35
CA VAL A 20 28.71 33.79 -2.50
C VAL A 20 27.31 33.25 -2.21
N LEU A 21 26.36 34.12 -1.84
CA LEU A 21 24.97 33.71 -1.60
C LEU A 21 24.32 33.12 -2.87
N CYS A 22 24.52 33.75 -4.02
CA CYS A 22 24.02 33.20 -5.29
C CYS A 22 24.63 31.83 -5.62
N CYS A 23 25.91 31.63 -5.36
CA CYS A 23 26.57 30.34 -5.56
C CYS A 23 26.02 29.27 -4.61
N LEU A 24 25.79 29.62 -3.32
CA LEU A 24 25.19 28.70 -2.36
C LEU A 24 23.76 28.33 -2.74
N VAL A 25 22.93 29.28 -3.12
CA VAL A 25 21.57 29.02 -3.63
C VAL A 25 21.62 28.15 -4.87
N GLY A 26 22.51 28.45 -5.81
CA GLY A 26 22.71 27.62 -7.00
C GLY A 26 23.10 26.19 -6.68
N LEU A 27 24.04 25.99 -5.74
CA LEU A 27 24.45 24.67 -5.27
C LEU A 27 23.27 23.89 -4.65
N VAL A 28 22.49 24.53 -3.78
CA VAL A 28 21.29 23.93 -3.16
C VAL A 28 20.27 23.52 -4.23
N LEU A 29 20.01 24.39 -5.22
CA LEU A 29 19.09 24.06 -6.32
C LEU A 29 19.56 22.86 -7.14
N VAL A 30 20.86 22.80 -7.48
CA VAL A 30 21.44 21.64 -8.20
C VAL A 30 21.29 20.36 -7.37
N LEU A 31 21.54 20.41 -6.06
CA LEU A 31 21.37 19.29 -5.16
C LEU A 31 19.90 18.80 -5.12
N LEU A 32 18.96 19.73 -4.97
CA LEU A 32 17.51 19.40 -4.93
C LEU A 32 17.04 18.81 -6.28
N LEU A 33 17.53 19.34 -7.41
CA LEU A 33 17.24 18.79 -8.74
C LEU A 33 17.85 17.40 -8.90
N GLY A 34 19.08 17.18 -8.40
CA GLY A 34 19.73 15.87 -8.40
C GLY A 34 18.95 14.83 -7.61
N ILE A 35 18.51 15.16 -6.39
CA ILE A 35 17.67 14.29 -5.56
C ILE A 35 16.34 13.99 -6.28
N ARG A 36 15.70 15.00 -6.85
CA ARG A 36 14.47 14.81 -7.63
C ARG A 36 14.68 13.91 -8.83
N GLY A 37 15.80 14.10 -9.56
CA GLY A 37 16.21 13.24 -10.69
C GLY A 37 16.39 11.80 -10.25
N TYR A 38 17.07 11.56 -9.14
CA TYR A 38 17.26 10.22 -8.55
C TYR A 38 15.95 9.49 -8.33
N PHE A 39 14.93 10.13 -7.72
CA PHE A 39 13.65 9.52 -7.46
C PHE A 39 12.68 9.46 -8.65
N ARG A 40 12.91 10.25 -9.72
CA ARG A 40 11.97 10.37 -10.84
C ARG A 40 12.39 9.65 -12.09
N ILE A 41 13.69 9.68 -12.42
CA ILE A 41 14.19 9.12 -13.67
C ILE A 41 14.01 7.60 -13.73
N PRO A 42 14.35 6.81 -12.68
CA PRO A 42 14.22 5.36 -12.72
C PRO A 42 12.79 4.81 -12.79
N VAL A 43 11.80 5.67 -12.49
CA VAL A 43 10.36 5.32 -12.51
C VAL A 43 9.58 6.17 -13.52
N SER A 44 10.28 6.74 -14.50
CA SER A 44 9.66 7.61 -15.50
C SER A 44 8.63 6.89 -16.37
N GLU A 45 8.85 5.60 -16.65
CA GLU A 45 7.94 4.76 -17.41
C GLU A 45 6.61 4.59 -16.66
N TYR A 46 6.65 4.29 -15.34
CA TYR A 46 5.46 4.22 -14.51
C TYR A 46 4.62 5.51 -14.62
N TYR A 47 5.24 6.68 -14.44
CA TYR A 47 4.51 7.95 -14.53
C TYR A 47 3.99 8.28 -15.93
N LYS A 48 4.67 7.79 -16.99
CA LYS A 48 4.22 7.95 -18.36
C LYS A 48 2.96 7.13 -18.67
N ASN A 49 2.84 5.95 -18.05
CA ASN A 49 1.72 5.03 -18.23
C ASN A 49 0.62 5.20 -17.17
N SER A 50 0.72 6.24 -16.32
CA SER A 50 -0.19 6.48 -15.20
C SER A 50 -0.85 7.84 -15.30
N GLU A 51 -2.13 7.89 -14.91
CA GLU A 51 -2.90 9.12 -14.73
C GLU A 51 -3.04 9.43 -13.24
N LYS A 52 -3.14 10.70 -12.90
CA LYS A 52 -3.43 11.14 -11.52
C LYS A 52 -4.91 10.95 -11.27
N ALA A 53 -5.28 10.00 -10.40
CA ALA A 53 -6.67 9.78 -10.03
C ALA A 53 -7.15 10.84 -9.02
N PHE A 54 -6.45 10.95 -7.89
CA PHE A 54 -6.79 11.92 -6.84
C PHE A 54 -5.57 12.27 -5.99
N VAL A 55 -5.66 13.35 -5.22
CA VAL A 55 -4.68 13.66 -4.17
C VAL A 55 -4.96 12.77 -2.97
N ILE A 56 -3.95 12.06 -2.48
CA ILE A 56 -4.09 11.20 -1.32
C ILE A 56 -4.53 12.04 -0.11
N PRO A 57 -5.60 11.63 0.62
CA PRO A 57 -6.07 12.35 1.80
C PRO A 57 -5.06 12.40 2.93
N GLY A 58 -5.14 13.38 3.82
CA GLY A 58 -4.42 13.38 5.09
C GLY A 58 -2.90 13.57 5.03
N LEU A 59 -2.31 13.90 3.87
CA LEU A 59 -0.85 14.02 3.69
C LEU A 59 -0.18 15.07 4.59
N SER A 60 -0.92 16.05 5.07
CA SER A 60 -0.40 17.17 5.86
C SER A 60 -0.88 17.21 7.31
N ASP A 61 -1.78 16.34 7.71
CA ASP A 61 -2.45 16.35 9.02
C ASP A 61 -2.06 15.20 9.95
N GLY A 62 -1.00 14.47 9.61
CA GLY A 62 -0.43 13.39 10.44
C GLY A 62 -1.00 12.00 10.16
N MET A 63 -1.86 11.85 9.14
CA MET A 63 -2.30 10.54 8.67
C MET A 63 -1.20 9.90 7.79
N THR A 64 -0.89 8.64 8.08
CA THR A 64 0.01 7.81 7.28
C THR A 64 -0.84 6.74 6.63
N HIS A 65 -1.14 6.91 5.35
CA HIS A 65 -2.04 6.01 4.60
C HIS A 65 -1.37 4.67 4.30
N GLN A 66 -2.19 3.61 4.31
CA GLN A 66 -1.79 2.22 4.12
C GLN A 66 -2.70 1.50 3.14
N GLY A 67 -3.93 1.19 3.55
CA GLY A 67 -4.89 0.43 2.77
C GLY A 67 -5.60 1.24 1.69
N LEU A 68 -5.97 0.56 0.60
CA LEU A 68 -6.71 1.10 -0.53
C LEU A 68 -7.71 0.07 -1.06
N ALA A 69 -9.00 0.38 -0.96
CA ALA A 69 -10.07 -0.42 -1.56
C ALA A 69 -10.99 0.43 -2.44
N TYR A 70 -11.71 -0.24 -3.32
CA TYR A 70 -12.81 0.36 -4.08
C TYR A 70 -14.14 -0.25 -3.67
N ASP A 71 -15.04 0.62 -3.24
CA ASP A 71 -16.44 0.30 -2.96
C ASP A 71 -17.30 0.55 -4.21
N SER A 72 -17.56 -0.51 -4.96
CA SER A 72 -18.25 -0.43 -6.24
C SER A 72 -19.73 -0.04 -6.13
N GLU A 73 -20.39 -0.29 -4.99
CA GLU A 73 -21.81 0.10 -4.83
C GLU A 73 -21.96 1.60 -4.58
N ASN A 74 -20.95 2.23 -3.95
CA ASN A 74 -20.97 3.65 -3.64
C ASN A 74 -20.09 4.48 -4.59
N ASP A 75 -19.39 3.85 -5.52
CA ASP A 75 -18.42 4.46 -6.45
C ASP A 75 -17.37 5.32 -5.73
N THR A 76 -16.81 4.76 -4.64
CA THR A 76 -15.83 5.44 -3.78
C THR A 76 -14.59 4.59 -3.52
N PHE A 77 -13.45 5.25 -3.34
CA PHE A 77 -12.27 4.63 -2.75
C PHE A 77 -12.31 4.79 -1.23
N LEU A 78 -11.94 3.73 -0.52
CA LEU A 78 -11.71 3.72 0.92
C LEU A 78 -10.21 3.64 1.17
N ILE A 79 -9.69 4.55 1.98
CA ILE A 79 -8.25 4.64 2.26
C ILE A 79 -8.06 4.64 3.76
N THR A 80 -7.40 3.60 4.29
CA THR A 80 -7.01 3.58 5.71
C THR A 80 -5.68 4.26 5.94
N GLY A 81 -5.48 4.74 7.15
CA GLY A 81 -4.20 5.24 7.61
C GLY A 81 -4.17 5.38 9.13
N TYR A 82 -3.00 5.11 9.68
CA TYR A 82 -2.75 5.34 11.10
C TYR A 82 -2.27 6.77 11.34
N ARG A 83 -2.32 7.19 12.61
CA ARG A 83 -1.89 8.52 13.01
C ARG A 83 -0.60 8.46 13.82
N SER A 84 0.33 9.36 13.51
CA SER A 84 1.61 9.46 14.23
C SER A 84 1.50 10.10 15.61
N ASP A 85 0.36 10.75 15.92
CA ASP A 85 0.08 11.43 17.19
C ASP A 85 -0.60 10.53 18.23
N GLY A 86 -0.81 9.24 17.92
CA GLY A 86 -1.46 8.26 18.80
C GLY A 86 -2.99 8.37 18.87
N ASN A 87 -3.59 9.23 18.06
CA ASN A 87 -5.05 9.27 17.89
C ASN A 87 -5.54 8.07 17.08
N ALA A 88 -6.86 7.90 16.98
CA ALA A 88 -7.49 6.83 16.24
C ALA A 88 -7.00 6.78 14.78
N SER A 89 -6.73 5.58 14.28
CA SER A 89 -6.56 5.32 12.86
C SER A 89 -7.84 5.67 12.12
N GLN A 90 -7.73 6.01 10.85
CA GLN A 90 -8.83 6.61 10.11
C GLN A 90 -9.11 5.87 8.81
N VAL A 91 -10.34 6.03 8.32
CA VAL A 91 -10.72 5.71 6.94
C VAL A 91 -11.19 6.97 6.25
N SER A 92 -10.57 7.31 5.12
CA SER A 92 -11.02 8.38 4.22
C SER A 92 -11.85 7.78 3.10
N VAL A 93 -12.97 8.43 2.77
CA VAL A 93 -13.84 8.08 1.66
C VAL A 93 -13.61 9.10 0.54
N VAL A 94 -13.20 8.63 -0.64
CA VAL A 94 -12.87 9.48 -1.79
C VAL A 94 -13.81 9.13 -2.94
N SER A 95 -14.50 10.12 -3.49
CA SER A 95 -15.35 9.95 -4.68
C SER A 95 -14.50 9.59 -5.90
N LYS A 96 -14.84 8.51 -6.59
CA LYS A 96 -14.17 8.15 -7.85
C LYS A 96 -14.47 9.14 -8.96
N ALA A 97 -15.66 9.73 -8.97
CA ALA A 97 -16.12 10.61 -10.03
C ALA A 97 -15.30 11.89 -10.17
N ASP A 98 -14.86 12.48 -9.05
CA ASP A 98 -14.12 13.76 -9.06
C ASP A 98 -12.84 13.76 -8.20
N GLY A 99 -12.50 12.64 -7.59
CA GLY A 99 -11.30 12.45 -6.79
C GLY A 99 -11.26 13.27 -5.49
N LYS A 100 -12.41 13.74 -5.00
CA LYS A 100 -12.47 14.51 -3.75
C LYS A 100 -12.69 13.62 -2.55
N GLU A 101 -12.00 13.92 -1.45
CA GLU A 101 -12.34 13.38 -0.14
C GLU A 101 -13.75 13.85 0.25
N VAL A 102 -14.67 12.90 0.43
CA VAL A 102 -16.05 13.15 0.81
C VAL A 102 -16.15 13.30 2.32
N LYS A 103 -15.45 12.44 3.04
CA LYS A 103 -15.38 12.42 4.51
C LYS A 103 -14.22 11.59 5.01
N ARG A 104 -13.87 11.79 6.27
CA ARG A 104 -12.89 11.01 7.00
C ARG A 104 -13.47 10.62 8.36
N LEU A 105 -13.35 9.32 8.69
CA LEU A 105 -13.94 8.74 9.89
C LEU A 105 -12.85 8.15 10.77
N ASN A 106 -13.02 8.27 12.09
CA ASN A 106 -12.15 7.63 13.07
C ASN A 106 -12.59 6.16 13.24
N LEU A 107 -11.63 5.25 13.30
CA LEU A 107 -11.90 3.86 13.62
C LEU A 107 -11.95 3.66 15.13
N ALA A 108 -12.87 2.84 15.60
CA ALA A 108 -13.01 2.49 16.99
C ALA A 108 -13.10 0.96 17.17
N ASN A 109 -12.61 0.46 18.31
CA ASN A 109 -12.78 -0.91 18.73
C ASN A 109 -14.25 -1.23 19.02
N GLU A 110 -14.58 -2.51 19.22
CA GLU A 110 -15.95 -2.95 19.55
C GLU A 110 -16.51 -2.29 20.82
N ASP A 111 -15.66 -1.97 21.80
CA ASP A 111 -16.04 -1.27 23.03
C ASP A 111 -16.21 0.26 22.85
N GLY A 112 -15.87 0.78 21.67
CA GLY A 112 -15.92 2.20 21.33
C GLY A 112 -14.65 2.99 21.67
N SER A 113 -13.62 2.35 22.23
CA SER A 113 -12.31 3.00 22.39
C SER A 113 -11.64 3.25 21.04
N ALA A 114 -10.71 4.20 20.98
CA ALA A 114 -9.99 4.52 19.76
C ALA A 114 -9.21 3.30 19.25
N PHE A 115 -9.40 2.95 17.97
CA PHE A 115 -8.58 1.95 17.30
C PHE A 115 -7.30 2.62 16.81
N THR A 116 -6.15 2.20 17.32
CA THR A 116 -4.84 2.81 17.02
C THR A 116 -3.91 1.85 16.26
N GLY A 117 -4.45 0.79 15.66
CA GLY A 117 -3.70 -0.19 14.89
C GLY A 117 -3.07 0.39 13.61
N HIS A 118 -2.23 -0.42 12.97
CA HIS A 118 -1.48 -0.03 11.77
C HIS A 118 -2.38 0.12 10.52
N VAL A 119 -3.50 -0.60 10.46
CA VAL A 119 -4.52 -0.59 9.39
C VAL A 119 -3.92 -0.81 7.99
N GLY A 120 -3.05 -1.83 7.89
CA GLY A 120 -2.19 -2.10 6.74
C GLY A 120 -2.93 -2.37 5.43
N GLY A 121 -4.18 -2.86 5.49
CA GLY A 121 -5.01 -3.13 4.31
C GLY A 121 -6.48 -2.91 4.58
N ILE A 122 -7.26 -2.74 3.50
CA ILE A 122 -8.72 -2.60 3.56
C ILE A 122 -9.37 -3.26 2.35
N THR A 123 -10.50 -3.94 2.56
CA THR A 123 -11.31 -4.47 1.46
C THR A 123 -12.79 -4.45 1.80
N VAL A 124 -13.64 -4.55 0.77
CA VAL A 124 -15.10 -4.44 0.91
C VAL A 124 -15.76 -5.70 0.36
N TYR A 125 -16.67 -6.30 1.14
CA TYR A 125 -17.53 -7.38 0.66
C TYR A 125 -18.89 -7.37 1.35
N GLY A 126 -19.95 -7.35 0.53
CA GLY A 126 -21.33 -7.36 1.02
C GLY A 126 -21.59 -6.22 2.01
N LYS A 127 -22.00 -6.56 3.22
CA LYS A 127 -22.30 -5.59 4.28
C LYS A 127 -21.09 -5.18 5.14
N TYR A 128 -19.90 -5.72 4.85
CA TYR A 128 -18.71 -5.48 5.65
C TYR A 128 -17.60 -4.75 4.89
N VAL A 129 -16.86 -3.95 5.62
CA VAL A 129 -15.53 -3.45 5.29
C VAL A 129 -14.56 -4.11 6.26
N TYR A 130 -13.54 -4.77 5.74
CA TYR A 130 -12.51 -5.42 6.55
C TYR A 130 -11.24 -4.58 6.52
N VAL A 131 -10.67 -4.38 7.69
CA VAL A 131 -9.41 -3.65 7.87
C VAL A 131 -8.38 -4.61 8.45
N ALA A 132 -7.26 -4.76 7.76
CA ALA A 132 -6.15 -5.61 8.19
C ALA A 132 -5.34 -4.94 9.29
N ASP A 133 -5.09 -5.68 10.36
CA ASP A 133 -4.08 -5.37 11.37
C ASP A 133 -3.45 -6.68 11.84
N THR A 134 -2.36 -6.62 12.55
CA THR A 134 -1.50 -7.77 12.90
C THR A 134 -2.28 -9.00 13.39
N ASP A 135 -3.34 -8.81 14.17
CA ASP A 135 -4.14 -9.90 14.80
C ASP A 135 -5.16 -10.54 13.85
N GLY A 136 -5.41 -9.94 12.67
CA GLY A 136 -6.41 -10.44 11.72
C GLY A 136 -7.16 -9.33 10.98
N LEU A 137 -8.43 -9.57 10.69
CA LEU A 137 -9.32 -8.64 10.00
C LEU A 137 -10.37 -8.08 10.95
N TYR A 138 -10.33 -6.81 11.20
CA TYR A 138 -11.39 -6.09 11.91
C TYR A 138 -12.51 -5.77 10.92
N ALA A 139 -13.72 -6.26 11.24
CA ALA A 139 -14.90 -6.01 10.43
C ALA A 139 -15.66 -4.77 10.91
N PHE A 140 -16.05 -3.92 9.98
CA PHE A 140 -16.90 -2.76 10.19
C PHE A 140 -18.16 -2.92 9.33
N ASN A 141 -19.31 -2.43 9.78
CA ASN A 141 -20.47 -2.39 8.91
C ASN A 141 -20.24 -1.33 7.82
N ARG A 142 -20.46 -1.72 6.58
CA ARG A 142 -20.35 -0.81 5.43
C ARG A 142 -21.34 0.35 5.52
N SER A 143 -22.59 0.07 6.00
CA SER A 143 -23.60 1.08 6.23
C SER A 143 -23.15 2.17 7.21
N ASP A 144 -22.45 1.78 8.29
CA ASP A 144 -21.96 2.73 9.30
C ASP A 144 -20.93 3.70 8.67
N ILE A 145 -20.08 3.20 7.75
CA ILE A 145 -19.14 4.04 6.99
C ILE A 145 -19.90 4.96 6.03
N VAL A 146 -20.94 4.46 5.35
CA VAL A 146 -21.72 5.24 4.40
C VAL A 146 -22.54 6.34 5.09
N ASP A 147 -23.14 6.03 6.25
CA ASP A 147 -24.09 6.93 6.92
C ASP A 147 -23.43 7.91 7.88
N ALA A 148 -22.21 7.62 8.37
CA ALA A 148 -21.50 8.50 9.31
C ALA A 148 -21.21 9.86 8.69
N ALA A 149 -21.36 10.92 9.50
CA ALA A 149 -20.94 12.26 9.13
C ALA A 149 -19.42 12.40 9.12
N ASP A 150 -18.90 13.37 8.37
CA ASP A 150 -17.46 13.71 8.37
C ASP A 150 -16.95 13.99 9.78
N GLY A 151 -15.77 13.47 10.12
CA GLY A 151 -15.18 13.54 11.45
C GLY A 151 -15.79 12.58 12.48
N GLY A 152 -16.81 11.82 12.12
CA GLY A 152 -17.45 10.83 12.97
C GLY A 152 -16.56 9.63 13.28
N SER A 153 -17.10 8.67 14.06
CA SER A 153 -16.42 7.41 14.36
C SER A 153 -17.25 6.22 13.92
N VAL A 154 -16.60 5.17 13.45
CA VAL A 154 -17.20 3.88 13.13
C VAL A 154 -16.57 2.79 13.97
N LYS A 155 -17.42 1.87 14.49
CA LYS A 155 -17.00 0.82 15.41
C LYS A 155 -16.81 -0.50 14.69
N ALA A 156 -15.73 -1.21 15.02
CA ALA A 156 -15.60 -2.61 14.65
C ALA A 156 -16.76 -3.43 15.23
N VAL A 157 -17.25 -4.40 14.48
CA VAL A 157 -18.31 -5.33 14.89
C VAL A 157 -17.76 -6.73 15.19
N GLY A 158 -16.47 -6.93 15.01
CA GLY A 158 -15.76 -8.16 15.35
C GLY A 158 -14.38 -8.23 14.72
N LEU A 159 -13.63 -9.25 15.14
CA LEU A 159 -12.29 -9.58 14.66
C LEU A 159 -12.26 -11.02 14.13
N PHE A 160 -11.98 -11.18 12.84
CA PHE A 160 -11.60 -12.47 12.27
C PHE A 160 -10.12 -12.73 12.54
N LYS A 161 -9.84 -13.62 13.50
CA LYS A 161 -8.46 -13.90 13.95
C LYS A 161 -7.71 -14.81 12.99
N THR A 162 -6.43 -14.52 12.81
CA THR A 162 -5.50 -15.32 12.02
C THR A 162 -4.45 -16.01 12.90
N SER A 163 -4.86 -16.48 14.06
CA SER A 163 -4.04 -17.25 15.00
C SER A 163 -4.80 -18.48 15.48
N ALA A 164 -4.21 -19.67 15.34
CA ALA A 164 -4.76 -20.94 15.78
C ALA A 164 -3.66 -21.99 15.95
N SER A 165 -3.87 -22.97 16.82
CA SER A 165 -3.00 -24.14 16.99
C SER A 165 -1.53 -23.80 17.30
N GLY A 166 -1.27 -22.66 17.94
CA GLY A 166 0.08 -22.20 18.26
C GLY A 166 0.82 -21.52 17.10
N ASP A 167 0.13 -21.26 16.01
CA ASP A 167 0.62 -20.56 14.84
C ASP A 167 -0.11 -19.24 14.61
N THR A 168 0.52 -18.27 13.95
CA THR A 168 -0.06 -16.95 13.71
C THR A 168 0.39 -16.42 12.35
N LEU A 169 -0.58 -16.01 11.54
CA LEU A 169 -0.32 -15.20 10.37
C LEU A 169 -0.48 -13.71 10.73
N GLY A 170 0.61 -12.97 10.77
CA GLY A 170 0.59 -11.51 10.99
C GLY A 170 0.06 -10.78 9.77
N VAL A 171 -1.20 -10.29 9.84
CA VAL A 171 -1.88 -9.72 8.67
C VAL A 171 -1.40 -8.31 8.41
N ALA A 172 -0.83 -8.08 7.23
CA ALA A 172 -0.37 -6.78 6.75
C ALA A 172 -1.29 -6.17 5.69
N PHE A 173 -1.95 -7.00 4.88
CA PHE A 173 -2.83 -6.56 3.80
C PHE A 173 -3.99 -7.53 3.59
N THR A 174 -5.02 -7.10 2.89
CA THR A 174 -6.18 -7.92 2.56
C THR A 174 -6.79 -7.55 1.22
N HIS A 175 -7.34 -8.53 0.50
CA HIS A 175 -8.01 -8.30 -0.77
C HIS A 175 -9.18 -9.27 -0.94
N VAL A 176 -10.24 -8.81 -1.58
CA VAL A 176 -11.36 -9.66 -2.00
C VAL A 176 -11.36 -9.78 -3.52
N GLU A 177 -11.37 -11.03 -4.00
CA GLU A 177 -11.58 -11.36 -5.41
C GLU A 177 -12.61 -12.49 -5.53
N GLY A 178 -13.69 -12.24 -6.27
CA GLY A 178 -14.79 -13.18 -6.39
C GLY A 178 -15.43 -13.54 -5.05
N ASP A 179 -15.43 -14.83 -4.72
CA ASP A 179 -15.95 -15.37 -3.45
C ASP A 179 -14.86 -15.66 -2.42
N MET A 180 -13.67 -15.10 -2.60
CA MET A 180 -12.51 -15.33 -1.74
C MET A 180 -12.01 -14.03 -1.12
N ILE A 181 -11.59 -14.11 0.15
CA ILE A 181 -10.82 -13.07 0.81
C ILE A 181 -9.40 -13.56 1.07
N TYR A 182 -8.44 -12.74 0.73
CA TYR A 182 -7.01 -13.00 0.87
C TYR A 182 -6.45 -12.17 2.00
N VAL A 183 -5.59 -12.77 2.81
CA VAL A 183 -4.85 -12.11 3.90
C VAL A 183 -3.39 -12.50 3.80
N GLY A 184 -2.48 -11.55 3.90
CA GLY A 184 -1.07 -11.82 3.70
C GLY A 184 -0.15 -11.16 4.70
N GLU A 185 1.03 -11.75 4.82
CA GLU A 185 2.11 -11.32 5.71
C GLU A 185 3.03 -10.31 5.06
N PHE A 186 3.55 -9.39 5.88
CA PHE A 186 4.73 -8.62 5.56
C PHE A 186 5.94 -9.23 6.28
N TYR A 187 6.93 -9.70 5.52
CA TYR A 187 8.18 -10.22 6.11
C TYR A 187 9.34 -9.26 5.95
N ARG A 188 10.07 -9.04 7.03
CA ARG A 188 11.41 -8.47 7.04
C ARG A 188 12.19 -9.07 8.21
N GLU A 189 13.35 -9.63 7.93
CA GLU A 189 14.12 -10.44 8.88
C GLU A 189 14.37 -9.76 10.23
N GLU A 190 14.71 -8.47 10.22
CA GLU A 190 15.10 -7.76 11.44
C GLU A 190 13.92 -7.32 12.31
N ASN A 191 12.79 -6.92 11.70
CA ASN A 191 11.71 -6.21 12.40
C ASN A 191 10.35 -6.91 12.34
N TYR A 192 10.12 -7.70 11.28
CA TYR A 192 8.84 -8.36 11.00
C TYR A 192 9.07 -9.81 10.58
N PRO A 193 9.65 -10.65 11.46
CA PRO A 193 9.88 -12.05 11.14
C PRO A 193 8.55 -12.81 11.04
N THR A 194 8.45 -13.69 10.06
CA THR A 194 7.38 -14.69 9.97
C THR A 194 7.85 -16.00 10.59
N PRO A 195 6.95 -16.91 11.00
CA PRO A 195 7.30 -18.25 11.44
C PRO A 195 8.18 -18.98 10.40
N ASP A 196 9.09 -19.83 10.84
CA ASP A 196 9.93 -20.60 9.91
C ASP A 196 9.10 -21.58 9.07
N SER A 197 7.96 -22.04 9.59
CA SER A 197 6.98 -22.85 8.86
C SER A 197 6.32 -22.15 7.68
N HIS A 198 6.42 -20.81 7.59
CA HIS A 198 5.90 -20.00 6.48
C HIS A 198 6.95 -19.71 5.40
N LYS A 199 8.20 -20.15 5.62
CA LYS A 199 9.32 -19.88 4.71
C LYS A 199 9.62 -21.09 3.84
N TYR A 200 9.78 -20.86 2.54
CA TYR A 200 10.00 -21.91 1.55
C TYR A 200 11.10 -21.55 0.58
N LYS A 201 12.00 -22.50 0.33
CA LYS A 201 12.84 -22.48 -0.86
C LYS A 201 12.04 -23.08 -2.00
N THR A 202 11.72 -22.31 -3.04
CA THR A 202 10.93 -22.80 -4.18
C THR A 202 11.74 -23.70 -5.11
N ALA A 203 11.06 -24.46 -5.95
CA ALA A 203 11.74 -25.28 -6.96
C ALA A 203 12.53 -24.43 -7.98
N ALA A 204 12.13 -23.15 -8.18
CA ALA A 204 12.88 -22.19 -8.99
C ALA A 204 14.14 -21.65 -8.30
N GLY A 205 14.30 -21.89 -7.00
CA GLY A 205 15.44 -21.47 -6.21
C GLY A 205 15.24 -20.14 -5.48
N ASP A 206 14.05 -19.57 -5.50
CA ASP A 206 13.73 -18.33 -4.78
C ASP A 206 13.44 -18.60 -3.29
N ASP A 207 13.71 -17.61 -2.44
CA ASP A 207 13.36 -17.63 -1.03
C ASP A 207 12.03 -16.91 -0.82
N ASN A 208 10.95 -17.68 -0.68
CA ASN A 208 9.64 -17.16 -0.28
C ASN A 208 9.55 -17.16 1.25
N THR A 209 9.29 -16.01 1.82
CA THR A 209 9.40 -15.77 3.27
C THR A 209 8.10 -15.37 3.92
N SER A 210 7.00 -15.34 3.16
CA SER A 210 5.66 -15.02 3.65
C SER A 210 4.60 -15.87 2.99
N LEU A 211 3.46 -15.99 3.67
CA LEU A 211 2.26 -16.65 3.16
C LEU A 211 1.15 -15.63 2.91
N ILE A 212 0.31 -15.96 1.93
CA ILE A 212 -0.97 -15.32 1.68
C ILE A 212 -2.02 -16.44 1.77
N LEU A 213 -2.99 -16.32 2.68
CA LEU A 213 -4.06 -17.29 2.86
C LEU A 213 -5.32 -16.82 2.16
N ALA A 214 -6.02 -17.75 1.52
CA ALA A 214 -7.31 -17.52 0.91
C ALA A 214 -8.40 -18.23 1.70
N TYR A 215 -9.40 -17.46 2.13
CA TYR A 215 -10.60 -17.97 2.82
C TYR A 215 -11.82 -17.75 1.93
N LYS A 216 -12.79 -18.65 2.03
CA LYS A 216 -14.05 -18.49 1.34
C LYS A 216 -14.93 -17.47 2.06
N LEU A 217 -15.53 -16.56 1.30
CA LEU A 217 -16.57 -15.69 1.78
C LEU A 217 -17.90 -16.46 1.88
N ASP A 218 -18.53 -16.42 3.04
CA ASP A 218 -19.76 -17.14 3.33
C ASP A 218 -20.68 -16.26 4.20
N ALA A 219 -21.78 -15.81 3.63
CA ALA A 219 -22.72 -14.93 4.33
C ALA A 219 -23.34 -15.56 5.58
N ALA A 220 -23.30 -16.89 5.71
CA ALA A 220 -23.78 -17.60 6.89
C ALA A 220 -22.72 -17.73 8.01
N ALA A 221 -21.43 -17.53 7.67
CA ALA A 221 -20.34 -17.58 8.63
C ALA A 221 -20.27 -16.29 9.47
N PRO A 222 -19.69 -16.37 10.70
CA PRO A 222 -19.37 -15.18 11.47
C PRO A 222 -18.54 -14.19 10.67
N LEU A 223 -18.90 -12.90 10.72
CA LEU A 223 -18.26 -11.83 9.95
C LEU A 223 -18.18 -12.07 8.42
N GLY A 224 -18.96 -13.02 7.89
CA GLY A 224 -19.00 -13.32 6.46
C GLY A 224 -17.80 -14.09 5.91
N ILE A 225 -16.94 -14.65 6.77
CA ILE A 225 -15.71 -15.37 6.39
C ILE A 225 -15.74 -16.77 6.98
N SER A 226 -15.56 -17.80 6.13
CA SER A 226 -15.35 -19.18 6.58
C SER A 226 -13.99 -19.30 7.26
N GLU A 227 -13.93 -20.05 8.39
CA GLU A 227 -12.65 -20.33 9.07
C GLU A 227 -11.77 -21.33 8.30
N LYS A 228 -12.33 -21.99 7.28
CA LYS A 228 -11.59 -22.94 6.46
C LYS A 228 -10.67 -22.22 5.48
N ILE A 229 -9.38 -22.53 5.54
CA ILE A 229 -8.39 -22.07 4.56
C ILE A 229 -8.54 -22.92 3.29
N GLU A 230 -8.80 -22.31 2.16
CA GLU A 230 -8.95 -23.03 0.89
C GLU A 230 -7.60 -23.29 0.20
N ARG A 231 -6.67 -22.36 0.31
CA ARG A 231 -5.31 -22.45 -0.24
C ARG A 231 -4.39 -21.41 0.38
N ALA A 232 -3.09 -21.62 0.21
CA ALA A 232 -2.06 -20.66 0.54
C ALA A 232 -1.20 -20.36 -0.68
N TYR A 233 -0.68 -19.14 -0.76
CA TYR A 233 0.38 -18.75 -1.68
C TYR A 233 1.65 -18.49 -0.89
N SER A 234 2.76 -19.11 -1.27
CA SER A 234 4.06 -18.70 -0.77
C SER A 234 4.58 -17.56 -1.64
N ALA A 235 5.03 -16.49 -1.01
CA ALA A 235 5.46 -15.27 -1.67
C ALA A 235 6.76 -14.73 -1.05
N ARG A 236 7.40 -13.85 -1.79
CA ARG A 236 8.55 -13.07 -1.30
C ARG A 236 8.18 -12.21 -0.10
N GLY A 237 9.16 -11.71 0.63
CA GLY A 237 8.93 -10.70 1.69
C GLY A 237 8.61 -9.32 1.15
N LEU A 238 8.36 -8.38 2.09
CA LEU A 238 8.06 -6.97 1.86
C LEU A 238 6.74 -6.70 1.11
N VAL A 239 5.79 -7.64 1.12
CA VAL A 239 4.50 -7.47 0.46
C VAL A 239 3.62 -6.55 1.28
N GLN A 240 3.09 -5.50 0.63
CA GLN A 240 2.24 -4.47 1.23
C GLN A 240 0.80 -4.49 0.70
N GLY A 241 0.55 -5.25 -0.37
CA GLY A 241 -0.77 -5.31 -0.96
C GLY A 241 -0.84 -6.28 -2.11
N MET A 242 -2.08 -6.67 -2.45
CA MET A 242 -2.38 -7.66 -3.47
C MET A 242 -3.65 -7.25 -4.22
N CYS A 243 -3.70 -7.53 -5.52
CA CYS A 243 -4.95 -7.53 -6.28
C CYS A 243 -4.85 -8.49 -7.47
N PHE A 244 -5.98 -8.68 -8.16
CA PHE A 244 -6.06 -9.53 -9.34
C PHE A 244 -6.50 -8.71 -10.55
N ASP A 245 -6.04 -9.10 -11.74
CA ASP A 245 -6.61 -8.62 -12.98
C ASP A 245 -7.70 -9.59 -13.51
N ALA A 246 -8.37 -9.19 -14.59
CA ALA A 246 -9.46 -9.97 -15.20
C ALA A 246 -9.01 -11.36 -15.73
N ASP A 247 -7.73 -11.57 -15.96
CA ASP A 247 -7.16 -12.86 -16.39
C ASP A 247 -6.74 -13.73 -15.19
N GLY A 248 -6.96 -13.25 -13.95
CA GLY A 248 -6.62 -13.96 -12.71
C GLY A 248 -5.14 -13.89 -12.34
N ARG A 249 -4.36 -12.99 -12.94
CA ARG A 249 -2.97 -12.76 -12.53
C ARG A 249 -2.93 -11.97 -11.23
N ILE A 250 -2.01 -12.35 -10.35
CA ILE A 250 -1.78 -11.71 -9.06
C ILE A 250 -0.76 -10.57 -9.21
N TYR A 251 -1.10 -9.41 -8.70
CA TYR A 251 -0.22 -8.25 -8.55
C TYR A 251 0.14 -8.12 -7.07
N LEU A 252 1.45 -8.13 -6.75
CA LEU A 252 1.95 -7.93 -5.39
C LEU A 252 2.75 -6.64 -5.29
N SER A 253 2.24 -5.67 -4.53
CA SER A 253 2.97 -4.47 -4.15
C SER A 253 4.03 -4.82 -3.11
N THR A 254 5.28 -4.45 -3.37
CA THR A 254 6.40 -4.68 -2.44
C THR A 254 7.17 -3.40 -2.22
N SER A 255 7.44 -3.07 -0.96
CA SER A 255 8.15 -1.86 -0.60
C SER A 255 8.86 -1.94 0.74
N TYR A 256 9.95 -1.19 0.87
CA TYR A 256 10.55 -0.88 2.18
C TYR A 256 11.43 0.37 2.10
N ALA A 257 11.21 1.31 3.02
CA ALA A 257 12.02 2.52 3.22
C ALA A 257 12.23 3.33 1.91
N VAL A 258 13.48 3.75 1.63
CA VAL A 258 13.81 4.60 0.47
C VAL A 258 14.07 3.83 -0.82
N ALA A 259 14.05 2.48 -0.78
CA ALA A 259 14.17 1.67 -1.97
C ALA A 259 12.97 1.87 -2.90
N PHE A 260 13.19 1.78 -4.21
CA PHE A 260 12.08 1.80 -5.14
C PHE A 260 11.15 0.62 -4.88
N SER A 261 9.86 0.88 -4.96
CA SER A 261 8.84 -0.16 -4.87
C SER A 261 8.73 -0.91 -6.19
N HIS A 262 8.24 -2.13 -6.08
CA HIS A 262 7.93 -2.99 -7.21
C HIS A 262 6.54 -3.59 -7.06
N ILE A 263 5.79 -3.65 -8.15
CA ILE A 263 4.58 -4.45 -8.23
C ILE A 263 4.89 -5.61 -9.18
N TYR A 264 5.06 -6.78 -8.58
CA TYR A 264 5.34 -8.00 -9.32
C TYR A 264 4.04 -8.63 -9.78
N ILE A 265 4.01 -9.11 -11.01
CA ILE A 265 2.84 -9.72 -11.64
C ILE A 265 3.12 -11.20 -11.81
N TYR A 266 2.21 -12.06 -11.32
CA TYR A 266 2.39 -13.51 -11.32
C TYR A 266 1.23 -14.23 -11.97
N ASP A 267 1.53 -15.35 -12.63
CA ASP A 267 0.57 -16.40 -12.93
C ASP A 267 0.41 -17.29 -11.68
N ALA A 268 -0.78 -17.32 -11.11
CA ALA A 268 -1.04 -17.90 -9.79
C ALA A 268 -1.45 -19.39 -9.85
N THR A 269 -1.20 -20.09 -10.96
CA THR A 269 -1.74 -21.44 -11.22
C THR A 269 -0.84 -22.58 -10.77
N LYS A 270 0.44 -22.32 -10.45
CA LYS A 270 1.42 -23.38 -10.11
C LYS A 270 1.32 -23.80 -8.65
N GLU A 271 0.77 -24.99 -8.41
CA GLU A 271 0.80 -25.66 -7.11
C GLU A 271 2.16 -26.32 -6.86
N GLU A 272 2.70 -26.18 -5.65
CA GLU A 272 3.96 -26.76 -5.22
C GLU A 272 3.84 -27.38 -3.83
N GLY A 273 3.06 -28.47 -3.75
CA GLY A 273 2.82 -29.22 -2.52
C GLY A 273 1.82 -28.58 -1.57
N THR A 274 1.98 -28.81 -0.28
CA THR A 274 1.08 -28.34 0.77
C THR A 274 1.82 -27.53 1.83
N VAL A 275 1.07 -26.78 2.62
CA VAL A 275 1.54 -26.14 3.85
C VAL A 275 0.58 -26.45 4.98
N THR A 276 1.11 -26.64 6.19
CA THR A 276 0.30 -26.66 7.41
C THR A 276 0.44 -25.29 8.09
N VAL A 277 -0.66 -24.56 8.17
CA VAL A 277 -0.74 -23.21 8.73
C VAL A 277 -2.02 -23.09 9.54
N LEU A 278 -1.96 -22.45 10.72
CA LEU A 278 -3.09 -22.30 11.65
C LEU A 278 -3.79 -23.64 11.97
N GLY A 279 -3.02 -24.75 11.99
CA GLY A 279 -3.53 -26.11 12.23
C GLY A 279 -4.25 -26.77 11.05
N GLN A 280 -4.28 -26.16 9.87
CA GLN A 280 -4.89 -26.73 8.65
C GLN A 280 -3.81 -27.04 7.62
N THR A 281 -3.91 -28.19 6.94
CA THR A 281 -3.03 -28.56 5.81
C THR A 281 -3.78 -28.28 4.52
N VAL A 282 -3.21 -27.37 3.68
CA VAL A 282 -3.85 -26.86 2.47
C VAL A 282 -2.90 -26.87 1.28
N PRO A 283 -3.39 -26.86 0.02
CA PRO A 283 -2.58 -26.69 -1.15
C PRO A 283 -1.78 -25.38 -1.09
N ARG A 284 -0.49 -25.45 -1.46
CA ARG A 284 0.40 -24.29 -1.52
C ARG A 284 0.77 -23.98 -2.97
N TYR A 285 0.37 -22.80 -3.41
CA TYR A 285 0.74 -22.23 -4.70
C TYR A 285 1.99 -21.37 -4.55
N VAL A 286 2.77 -21.22 -5.62
CA VAL A 286 4.04 -20.51 -5.57
C VAL A 286 4.00 -19.24 -6.42
N LEU A 287 4.45 -18.12 -5.83
CA LEU A 287 4.67 -16.85 -6.50
C LEU A 287 6.18 -16.60 -6.50
N ASP A 288 6.87 -17.03 -7.56
CA ASP A 288 8.31 -17.00 -7.69
C ASP A 288 8.77 -16.57 -9.09
N SER A 289 10.06 -16.61 -9.36
CA SER A 289 10.61 -16.24 -10.67
C SER A 289 10.08 -17.07 -11.83
N SER A 290 9.64 -18.33 -11.58
CA SER A 290 9.06 -19.18 -12.62
C SER A 290 7.62 -18.84 -13.00
N THR A 291 6.90 -18.14 -12.13
CA THR A 291 5.51 -17.71 -12.32
C THR A 291 5.38 -16.21 -12.61
N GLN A 292 6.48 -15.46 -12.48
CA GLN A 292 6.48 -14.00 -12.70
C GLN A 292 6.29 -13.66 -14.18
N LYS A 293 5.35 -12.74 -14.47
CA LYS A 293 4.98 -12.26 -15.82
C LYS A 293 5.32 -10.80 -16.04
N GLY A 294 5.61 -10.05 -14.99
CA GLY A 294 5.92 -8.62 -15.11
C GLY A 294 6.41 -8.00 -13.83
N ASP A 295 6.86 -6.75 -13.95
CA ASP A 295 7.37 -5.93 -12.86
C ASP A 295 7.13 -4.45 -13.17
N ILE A 296 6.43 -3.76 -12.29
CA ILE A 296 6.20 -2.31 -12.36
C ILE A 296 7.03 -1.65 -11.28
N LYS A 297 8.07 -0.93 -11.68
CA LYS A 297 8.90 -0.16 -10.75
C LYS A 297 8.30 1.23 -10.52
N LEU A 298 8.10 1.61 -9.27
CA LEU A 298 7.49 2.89 -8.89
C LEU A 298 8.19 3.55 -7.70
N ALA A 299 7.64 4.70 -7.24
CA ALA A 299 8.21 5.45 -6.13
C ALA A 299 8.27 4.61 -4.85
N PRO A 300 9.20 4.92 -3.91
CA PRO A 300 9.34 4.21 -2.65
C PRO A 300 8.07 4.19 -1.80
N MET A 301 7.91 3.10 -1.03
CA MET A 301 6.85 2.90 -0.04
C MET A 301 5.45 2.84 -0.68
N SER A 302 5.31 2.03 -1.75
CA SER A 302 4.00 1.64 -2.27
C SER A 302 3.32 0.73 -1.26
N GLU A 303 2.05 0.99 -1.02
CA GLU A 303 1.21 0.26 -0.07
C GLU A 303 0.19 -0.63 -0.81
N GLU A 304 -1.00 -0.81 -0.24
CA GLU A 304 -2.06 -1.61 -0.86
C GLU A 304 -2.45 -1.07 -2.24
N ILE A 305 -2.91 -1.98 -3.09
CA ILE A 305 -3.24 -1.72 -4.50
C ILE A 305 -4.60 -2.32 -4.84
N VAL A 306 -5.28 -1.72 -5.82
CA VAL A 306 -6.54 -2.26 -6.34
C VAL A 306 -6.65 -2.01 -7.84
N ILE A 307 -7.26 -2.96 -8.58
CA ILE A 307 -7.60 -2.77 -9.98
C ILE A 307 -9.07 -2.38 -10.09
N VAL A 308 -9.33 -1.26 -10.77
CA VAL A 308 -10.68 -0.75 -11.05
C VAL A 308 -10.75 -0.36 -12.51
N ASP A 309 -11.75 -0.86 -13.23
CA ASP A 309 -11.96 -0.59 -14.67
C ASP A 309 -10.69 -0.86 -15.51
N GLY A 310 -9.96 -1.94 -15.18
CA GLY A 310 -8.74 -2.36 -15.89
C GLY A 310 -7.51 -1.48 -15.64
N LYS A 311 -7.56 -0.54 -14.70
CA LYS A 311 -6.41 0.27 -14.27
C LYS A 311 -5.99 -0.08 -12.86
N LEU A 312 -4.69 -0.16 -12.62
CA LEU A 312 -4.09 -0.40 -11.31
C LEU A 312 -3.93 0.91 -10.55
N TYR A 313 -4.63 1.02 -9.42
CA TYR A 313 -4.52 2.16 -8.51
C TYR A 313 -3.45 1.89 -7.45
N THR A 314 -2.57 2.87 -7.27
CA THR A 314 -1.42 2.76 -6.36
C THR A 314 -1.24 4.03 -5.55
N MET A 315 -0.86 3.87 -4.29
CA MET A 315 -0.47 4.96 -3.39
C MET A 315 0.91 4.67 -2.80
N CYS A 316 1.62 5.72 -2.38
CA CYS A 316 2.90 5.58 -1.69
C CYS A 316 2.87 6.32 -0.34
N GLU A 317 3.08 5.61 0.76
CA GLU A 317 3.19 6.15 2.12
C GLU A 317 4.24 7.27 2.19
N SER A 318 5.29 7.22 1.37
CA SER A 318 6.33 8.24 1.29
C SER A 318 5.83 9.64 0.97
N ALA A 319 4.60 9.77 0.45
CA ALA A 319 3.99 11.07 0.17
C ALA A 319 3.65 11.87 1.44
N THR A 320 3.47 11.21 2.58
CA THR A 320 3.10 11.85 3.85
C THR A 320 4.19 12.78 4.37
N ASN A 321 3.81 13.70 5.27
CA ASN A 321 4.76 14.61 5.89
C ASN A 321 5.77 13.94 6.84
N LYS A 322 5.55 12.68 7.18
CA LYS A 322 6.48 11.84 7.95
C LYS A 322 7.82 11.66 7.21
N TYR A 323 7.81 11.65 5.87
CA TYR A 323 8.98 11.35 5.04
C TYR A 323 9.38 12.52 4.14
N ILE A 324 10.50 13.17 4.46
CA ILE A 324 10.98 14.32 3.68
C ILE A 324 11.34 13.96 2.23
N PHE A 325 11.90 12.79 2.00
CA PHE A 325 12.31 12.35 0.66
C PHE A 325 11.12 12.19 -0.29
N GLY A 326 9.94 11.87 0.23
CA GLY A 326 8.71 11.74 -0.56
C GLY A 326 8.30 13.02 -1.27
N LYS A 327 8.77 14.18 -0.81
CA LYS A 327 8.53 15.46 -1.51
C LYS A 327 9.22 15.54 -2.87
N PHE A 328 10.20 14.67 -3.13
CA PHE A 328 10.92 14.59 -4.40
C PHE A 328 10.35 13.54 -5.36
N THR A 329 9.47 12.65 -4.90
CA THR A 329 8.96 11.50 -5.67
C THR A 329 7.75 11.83 -6.56
N SER A 330 6.99 12.90 -6.28
CA SER A 330 5.66 13.21 -6.84
C SER A 330 4.55 12.23 -6.43
N ALA A 331 4.76 11.44 -5.38
CA ALA A 331 3.84 10.40 -4.91
C ALA A 331 2.61 10.93 -4.14
N LYS A 332 2.34 12.23 -4.15
CA LYS A 332 1.16 12.82 -3.48
C LYS A 332 -0.18 12.47 -4.11
N TYR A 333 -0.17 11.81 -5.25
CA TYR A 333 -1.38 11.35 -5.93
C TYR A 333 -1.50 9.84 -5.82
N CYS A 334 -2.73 9.35 -5.68
CA CYS A 334 -3.06 8.02 -6.14
C CYS A 334 -2.99 8.04 -7.67
N TYR A 335 -2.33 7.05 -8.25
CA TYR A 335 -2.16 6.92 -9.69
C TYR A 335 -2.95 5.74 -10.21
N ALA A 336 -3.64 5.94 -11.35
CA ALA A 336 -4.30 4.90 -12.11
C ALA A 336 -3.39 4.53 -13.31
N THR A 337 -2.82 3.33 -13.28
CA THR A 337 -1.79 2.86 -14.22
C THR A 337 -2.41 1.90 -15.25
N ASP A 338 -2.12 2.10 -16.53
CA ASP A 338 -2.43 1.15 -17.60
C ASP A 338 -1.51 -0.08 -17.48
N ILE A 339 -2.10 -1.20 -17.02
CA ILE A 339 -1.37 -2.45 -16.79
C ILE A 339 -1.00 -3.21 -18.06
N SER A 340 -1.67 -2.94 -19.19
CA SER A 340 -1.42 -3.62 -20.47
C SER A 340 0.02 -3.48 -20.98
N LYS A 341 0.76 -2.48 -20.49
CA LYS A 341 2.16 -2.21 -20.85
C LYS A 341 3.19 -3.07 -20.10
N TYR A 342 2.76 -3.77 -19.05
CA TYR A 342 3.67 -4.45 -18.12
C TYR A 342 3.51 -5.96 -18.10
N VAL A 343 2.44 -6.48 -18.68
CA VAL A 343 2.24 -7.92 -18.83
C VAL A 343 2.88 -8.38 -20.13
N GLN A 344 3.79 -9.34 -20.04
CA GLN A 344 4.37 -10.01 -21.19
C GLN A 344 3.58 -11.29 -21.45
N ASP A 345 2.78 -11.30 -22.50
CA ASP A 345 2.25 -12.54 -23.06
C ASP A 345 3.43 -13.29 -23.70
N LYS A 346 3.83 -14.42 -23.10
CA LYS A 346 4.80 -15.34 -23.67
C LYS A 346 4.09 -16.43 -24.45
#